data_92a759000c69e093b981453fdf0f685d
#
_entry.id   92a759000c69e093b981453fdf0f685d
#
_cell.length_a   1.000
_cell.length_b   1.000
_cell.length_c   1.000
_cell.angle_alpha   90.00
_cell.angle_beta   90.00
_cell.angle_gamma   90.00
#
_symmetry.space_group_name_H-M   'P 1'
#
loop_
_entity.id
_entity.type
_entity.pdbx_description
1 polymer ?
#
loop_
_entity_poly.entity_id
_entity_poly.type
_entity_poly.pdbx_seq_one_letter_code
_entity_poly.pdbx_strand_id
1 'polypeptide(L)'
;MKSVVVTGASTGIGWGCVKVLTGKSFHVFGSVRKQADAERLQKEFGASFTPLIFDVTDEAAVAAGAKVVAAKLNGASLFGLVNNAGIANPGPLLHLDIAAFRQQMEVNVTGQLIVTQAFAPLLGATPDAKSKERGRICMVSSVGGKVASPFLGPYSASKVALEGLSESLRRELLIYGVDVIIIAPGAIATPIWDKADALDVSRYANTPYKTS
;
A
#
# COMPACT_ATOMS: atom_id res chain seq x y z
N MET A 1 -21.56 6.65 -8.04
CA MET A 1 -20.96 6.07 -6.80
C MET A 1 -19.47 6.36 -6.85
N LYS A 2 -18.87 6.87 -5.77
CA LYS A 2 -17.43 7.13 -5.71
C LYS A 2 -16.65 5.83 -5.61
N SER A 3 -15.51 5.75 -6.28
CA SER A 3 -14.67 4.56 -6.33
C SER A 3 -13.29 4.81 -5.72
N VAL A 4 -12.75 3.84 -5.01
CA VAL A 4 -11.44 3.90 -4.35
C VAL A 4 -10.64 2.63 -4.66
N VAL A 5 -9.35 2.78 -4.93
CA VAL A 5 -8.40 1.65 -4.98
C VAL A 5 -7.73 1.50 -3.62
N VAL A 6 -7.62 0.28 -3.11
CA VAL A 6 -6.92 -0.05 -1.85
C VAL A 6 -5.92 -1.16 -2.13
N THR A 7 -4.63 -0.91 -1.94
CA THR A 7 -3.60 -1.96 -2.08
C THR A 7 -3.45 -2.78 -0.79
N GLY A 8 -3.15 -4.08 -0.93
CA GLY A 8 -3.01 -4.98 0.22
C GLY A 8 -4.32 -5.17 0.99
N ALA A 9 -5.42 -5.35 0.27
CA ALA A 9 -6.77 -5.42 0.81
C ALA A 9 -7.11 -6.73 1.55
N SER A 10 -6.23 -7.75 1.51
CA SER A 10 -6.56 -9.08 2.01
C SER A 10 -6.70 -9.16 3.54
N THR A 11 -5.97 -8.34 4.29
CA THR A 11 -5.93 -8.40 5.76
C THR A 11 -5.63 -7.02 6.38
N GLY A 12 -5.68 -6.94 7.70
CA GLY A 12 -5.21 -5.79 8.47
C GLY A 12 -5.87 -4.47 8.10
N ILE A 13 -5.08 -3.41 8.03
CA ILE A 13 -5.55 -2.05 7.74
C ILE A 13 -6.24 -1.99 6.36
N GLY A 14 -5.69 -2.67 5.35
CA GLY A 14 -6.28 -2.69 4.01
C GLY A 14 -7.69 -3.29 4.00
N TRP A 15 -7.89 -4.44 4.66
CA TRP A 15 -9.21 -5.03 4.83
C TRP A 15 -10.17 -4.11 5.60
N GLY A 16 -9.66 -3.48 6.68
CA GLY A 16 -10.43 -2.50 7.45
C GLY A 16 -10.89 -1.31 6.59
N CYS A 17 -10.01 -0.80 5.73
CA CYS A 17 -10.36 0.25 4.75
C CYS A 17 -11.47 -0.20 3.82
N VAL A 18 -11.39 -1.42 3.25
CA VAL A 18 -12.44 -1.98 2.38
C VAL A 18 -13.75 -2.03 3.12
N LYS A 19 -13.78 -2.60 4.34
CA LYS A 19 -15.00 -2.72 5.17
C LYS A 19 -15.66 -1.37 5.44
N VAL A 20 -14.86 -0.37 5.84
CA VAL A 20 -15.40 0.97 6.14
C VAL A 20 -15.90 1.67 4.89
N LEU A 21 -15.14 1.61 3.79
CA LEU A 21 -15.50 2.29 2.55
C LEU A 21 -16.75 1.69 1.89
N THR A 22 -16.85 0.35 1.81
CA THR A 22 -18.05 -0.31 1.28
C THR A 22 -19.28 -0.02 2.13
N GLY A 23 -19.13 0.02 3.46
CA GLY A 23 -20.20 0.43 4.40
C GLY A 23 -20.64 1.89 4.24
N LYS A 24 -19.81 2.74 3.62
CA LYS A 24 -20.12 4.14 3.26
C LYS A 24 -20.52 4.33 1.79
N SER A 25 -20.96 3.25 1.14
CA SER A 25 -21.44 3.25 -0.25
C SER A 25 -20.37 3.65 -1.29
N PHE A 26 -19.09 3.41 -1.00
CA PHE A 26 -18.04 3.46 -2.01
C PHE A 26 -17.95 2.13 -2.75
N HIS A 27 -17.58 2.17 -4.02
CA HIS A 27 -17.07 0.97 -4.71
C HIS A 27 -15.57 0.86 -4.47
N VAL A 28 -15.11 -0.30 -4.00
CA VAL A 28 -13.70 -0.51 -3.68
C VAL A 28 -13.07 -1.51 -4.65
N PHE A 29 -11.99 -1.10 -5.29
CA PHE A 29 -11.08 -1.97 -6.02
C PHE A 29 -9.96 -2.37 -5.06
N GLY A 30 -9.94 -3.62 -4.61
CA GLY A 30 -8.96 -4.07 -3.62
C GLY A 30 -7.90 -4.98 -4.22
N SER A 31 -6.60 -4.61 -4.09
CA SER A 31 -5.56 -5.49 -4.58
C SER A 31 -5.23 -6.60 -3.59
N VAL A 32 -5.07 -7.79 -4.13
CA VAL A 32 -4.64 -9.00 -3.43
C VAL A 32 -3.64 -9.76 -4.30
N ARG A 33 -2.82 -10.63 -3.69
CA ARG A 33 -1.84 -11.44 -4.44
C ARG A 33 -2.36 -12.83 -4.79
N LYS A 34 -3.36 -13.33 -4.08
CA LYS A 34 -3.86 -14.70 -4.21
C LYS A 34 -5.31 -14.71 -4.69
N GLN A 35 -5.62 -15.61 -5.61
CA GLN A 35 -6.98 -15.85 -6.10
C GLN A 35 -7.96 -16.14 -4.96
N ALA A 36 -7.57 -16.98 -4.00
CA ALA A 36 -8.41 -17.32 -2.84
C ALA A 36 -8.81 -16.10 -2.00
N ASP A 37 -7.92 -15.11 -1.85
CA ASP A 37 -8.24 -13.85 -1.16
C ASP A 37 -9.23 -13.00 -1.99
N ALA A 38 -9.07 -12.99 -3.32
CA ALA A 38 -9.99 -12.31 -4.22
C ALA A 38 -11.43 -12.86 -4.10
N GLU A 39 -11.57 -14.17 -4.14
CA GLU A 39 -12.86 -14.87 -4.02
C GLU A 39 -13.49 -14.65 -2.64
N ARG A 40 -12.70 -14.74 -1.57
CA ARG A 40 -13.17 -14.49 -0.20
C ARG A 40 -13.72 -13.08 -0.05
N LEU A 41 -12.97 -12.07 -0.48
CA LEU A 41 -13.39 -10.67 -0.37
C LEU A 41 -14.56 -10.34 -1.28
N GLN A 42 -14.60 -10.92 -2.50
CA GLN A 42 -15.74 -10.76 -3.40
C GLN A 42 -17.03 -11.34 -2.78
N LYS A 43 -16.93 -12.48 -2.10
CA LYS A 43 -18.05 -13.07 -1.37
C LYS A 43 -18.47 -12.22 -0.16
N GLU A 44 -17.50 -11.63 0.55
CA GLU A 44 -17.74 -10.85 1.76
C GLU A 44 -18.38 -9.48 1.46
N PHE A 45 -17.93 -8.79 0.42
CA PHE A 45 -18.34 -7.41 0.12
C PHE A 45 -19.27 -7.27 -1.11
N GLY A 46 -19.51 -8.36 -1.83
CA GLY A 46 -20.47 -8.42 -2.93
C GLY A 46 -20.20 -7.42 -4.06
N ALA A 47 -21.27 -6.78 -4.52
CA ALA A 47 -21.21 -5.84 -5.65
C ALA A 47 -20.43 -4.54 -5.36
N SER A 48 -20.17 -4.22 -4.08
CA SER A 48 -19.43 -3.02 -3.68
C SER A 48 -17.91 -3.20 -3.78
N PHE A 49 -17.44 -4.40 -4.14
CA PHE A 49 -16.02 -4.73 -4.23
C PHE A 49 -15.65 -5.32 -5.59
N THR A 50 -14.46 -5.04 -6.05
CA THR A 50 -13.84 -5.69 -7.22
C THR A 50 -12.41 -6.04 -6.87
N PRO A 51 -12.02 -7.32 -6.88
CA PRO A 51 -10.65 -7.71 -6.66
C PRO A 51 -9.76 -7.32 -7.84
N LEU A 52 -8.54 -6.89 -7.53
CA LEU A 52 -7.43 -6.74 -8.46
C LEU A 52 -6.34 -7.71 -8.02
N ILE A 53 -5.83 -8.54 -8.94
CA ILE A 53 -4.82 -9.53 -8.59
C ILE A 53 -3.47 -9.05 -9.12
N PHE A 54 -2.63 -8.52 -8.21
CA PHE A 54 -1.25 -8.15 -8.50
C PHE A 54 -0.40 -8.06 -7.23
N ASP A 55 0.92 -8.25 -7.38
CA ASP A 55 1.91 -7.76 -6.43
C ASP A 55 2.25 -6.32 -6.81
N VAL A 56 2.45 -5.44 -5.81
CA VAL A 56 2.76 -4.01 -6.06
C VAL A 56 4.12 -3.81 -6.73
N THR A 57 4.97 -4.81 -6.71
CA THR A 57 6.30 -4.82 -7.35
C THR A 57 6.26 -5.28 -8.82
N ASP A 58 5.13 -5.77 -9.30
CA ASP A 58 4.93 -6.18 -10.70
C ASP A 58 4.28 -5.05 -11.50
N GLU A 59 5.10 -4.26 -12.18
CA GLU A 59 4.66 -3.10 -12.98
C GLU A 59 3.61 -3.47 -14.03
N ALA A 60 3.79 -4.61 -14.70
CA ALA A 60 2.88 -5.04 -15.76
C ALA A 60 1.50 -5.43 -15.20
N ALA A 61 1.49 -6.18 -14.08
CA ALA A 61 0.26 -6.56 -13.41
C ALA A 61 -0.46 -5.35 -12.80
N VAL A 62 0.26 -4.40 -12.21
CA VAL A 62 -0.28 -3.13 -11.70
C VAL A 62 -0.91 -2.32 -12.83
N ALA A 63 -0.22 -2.17 -13.96
CA ALA A 63 -0.74 -1.47 -15.13
C ALA A 63 -2.01 -2.15 -15.70
N ALA A 64 -2.04 -3.48 -15.73
CA ALA A 64 -3.25 -4.23 -16.10
C ALA A 64 -4.41 -3.96 -15.13
N GLY A 65 -4.14 -3.93 -13.83
CA GLY A 65 -5.12 -3.55 -12.80
C GLY A 65 -5.68 -2.14 -13.01
N ALA A 66 -4.84 -1.18 -13.36
CA ALA A 66 -5.28 0.19 -13.66
C ALA A 66 -6.21 0.25 -14.89
N LYS A 67 -5.94 -0.55 -15.93
CA LYS A 67 -6.85 -0.66 -17.09
C LYS A 67 -8.22 -1.24 -16.71
N VAL A 68 -8.28 -2.24 -15.83
CA VAL A 68 -9.54 -2.79 -15.32
C VAL A 68 -10.34 -1.71 -14.59
N VAL A 69 -9.69 -0.92 -13.74
CA VAL A 69 -10.32 0.19 -13.02
C VAL A 69 -10.82 1.25 -13.99
N ALA A 70 -9.99 1.67 -14.96
CA ALA A 70 -10.36 2.65 -15.97
C ALA A 70 -11.62 2.24 -16.76
N ALA A 71 -11.69 0.97 -17.19
CA ALA A 71 -12.84 0.43 -17.88
C ALA A 71 -14.12 0.47 -17.03
N LYS A 72 -14.03 0.13 -15.74
CA LYS A 72 -15.19 0.17 -14.84
C LYS A 72 -15.61 1.59 -14.45
N LEU A 73 -14.68 2.54 -14.40
CA LEU A 73 -14.99 3.95 -14.17
C LEU A 73 -15.74 4.58 -15.34
N ASN A 74 -15.59 4.05 -16.54
CA ASN A 74 -16.30 4.50 -17.75
C ASN A 74 -16.21 6.04 -17.95
N GLY A 75 -15.03 6.60 -17.80
CA GLY A 75 -14.76 8.04 -17.94
C GLY A 75 -14.96 8.88 -16.67
N ALA A 76 -15.48 8.31 -15.59
CA ALA A 76 -15.49 8.99 -14.29
C ALA A 76 -14.09 8.98 -13.65
N SER A 77 -13.85 9.95 -12.76
CA SER A 77 -12.60 10.00 -11.99
C SER A 77 -12.62 9.00 -10.82
N LEU A 78 -11.46 8.42 -10.55
CA LEU A 78 -11.21 7.69 -9.31
C LEU A 78 -11.20 8.69 -8.14
N PHE A 79 -11.95 8.40 -7.09
CA PHE A 79 -12.04 9.28 -5.92
C PHE A 79 -10.80 9.22 -5.02
N GLY A 80 -10.17 8.06 -4.92
CA GLY A 80 -8.99 7.90 -4.08
C GLY A 80 -8.18 6.63 -4.37
N LEU A 81 -6.91 6.71 -4.03
CA LEU A 81 -5.96 5.61 -3.99
C LEU A 81 -5.42 5.47 -2.56
N VAL A 82 -5.54 4.31 -1.96
CA VAL A 82 -4.94 3.98 -0.66
C VAL A 82 -3.76 3.04 -0.90
N ASN A 83 -2.57 3.59 -0.85
CA ASN A 83 -1.29 2.86 -0.89
C ASN A 83 -1.00 2.28 0.49
N ASN A 84 -1.54 1.08 0.74
CA ASN A 84 -1.47 0.40 2.04
C ASN A 84 -0.60 -0.86 2.02
N ALA A 85 -0.42 -1.52 0.87
CA ALA A 85 0.40 -2.72 0.78
C ALA A 85 1.79 -2.51 1.41
N GLY A 86 2.25 -3.47 2.22
CA GLY A 86 3.54 -3.37 2.88
C GLY A 86 3.90 -4.64 3.63
N ILE A 87 5.18 -4.75 3.94
CA ILE A 87 5.76 -5.83 4.73
C ILE A 87 6.62 -5.27 5.86
N ALA A 88 6.96 -6.11 6.82
CA ALA A 88 7.96 -5.82 7.85
C ALA A 88 8.93 -7.00 7.92
N ASN A 89 10.22 -6.73 7.71
CA ASN A 89 11.33 -7.67 7.83
C ASN A 89 12.21 -7.23 9.01
N PRO A 90 11.94 -7.69 10.24
CA PRO A 90 12.73 -7.35 11.41
C PRO A 90 14.07 -8.10 11.42
N GLY A 91 15.03 -7.55 12.14
CA GLY A 91 16.31 -8.18 12.41
C GLY A 91 17.40 -7.17 12.78
N PRO A 92 18.46 -7.66 13.45
CA PRO A 92 19.63 -6.84 13.77
C PRO A 92 20.33 -6.39 12.49
N LEU A 93 20.49 -5.08 12.29
CA LEU A 93 21.01 -4.52 11.03
C LEU A 93 22.39 -5.06 10.65
N LEU A 94 23.24 -5.36 11.64
CA LEU A 94 24.59 -5.91 11.38
C LEU A 94 24.56 -7.33 10.84
N HIS A 95 23.45 -8.05 10.97
CA HIS A 95 23.33 -9.46 10.61
C HIS A 95 22.15 -9.73 9.67
N LEU A 96 21.41 -8.68 9.31
CA LEU A 96 20.28 -8.78 8.41
C LEU A 96 20.75 -9.16 7.00
N ASP A 97 20.03 -10.05 6.35
CA ASP A 97 20.24 -10.34 4.94
C ASP A 97 19.91 -9.08 4.08
N ILE A 98 20.86 -8.71 3.22
CA ILE A 98 20.69 -7.58 2.30
C ILE A 98 19.53 -7.80 1.32
N ALA A 99 19.24 -9.06 0.95
CA ALA A 99 18.07 -9.36 0.12
C ALA A 99 16.77 -9.03 0.85
N ALA A 100 16.68 -9.31 2.17
CA ALA A 100 15.51 -8.92 2.97
C ALA A 100 15.35 -7.39 3.07
N PHE A 101 16.46 -6.66 3.21
CA PHE A 101 16.44 -5.21 3.17
C PHE A 101 15.95 -4.67 1.80
N ARG A 102 16.49 -5.21 0.70
CA ARG A 102 16.06 -4.83 -0.65
C ARG A 102 14.59 -5.11 -0.87
N GLN A 103 14.11 -6.28 -0.46
CA GLN A 103 12.69 -6.63 -0.55
C GLN A 103 11.80 -5.66 0.25
N GLN A 104 12.26 -5.25 1.45
CA GLN A 104 11.55 -4.26 2.27
C GLN A 104 11.37 -2.93 1.52
N MET A 105 12.45 -2.43 0.89
CA MET A 105 12.43 -1.19 0.11
C MET A 105 11.59 -1.35 -1.15
N GLU A 106 11.71 -2.47 -1.83
CA GLU A 106 11.00 -2.76 -3.07
C GLU A 106 9.49 -2.75 -2.86
N VAL A 107 8.99 -3.43 -1.84
CA VAL A 107 7.54 -3.47 -1.58
C VAL A 107 7.03 -2.15 -1.00
N ASN A 108 7.74 -1.59 0.01
CA ASN A 108 7.21 -0.47 0.80
C ASN A 108 7.45 0.90 0.16
N VAL A 109 8.36 1.02 -0.80
CA VAL A 109 8.71 2.29 -1.45
C VAL A 109 8.52 2.20 -2.96
N THR A 110 9.29 1.36 -3.67
CA THR A 110 9.22 1.23 -5.12
C THR A 110 7.81 0.81 -5.57
N GLY A 111 7.24 -0.21 -4.93
CA GLY A 111 5.89 -0.69 -5.22
C GLY A 111 4.81 0.37 -5.03
N GLN A 112 4.95 1.24 -4.03
CA GLN A 112 4.00 2.35 -3.83
C GLN A 112 4.11 3.40 -4.94
N LEU A 113 5.32 3.64 -5.47
CA LEU A 113 5.52 4.54 -6.60
C LEU A 113 4.96 3.94 -7.89
N ILE A 114 5.21 2.66 -8.17
CA ILE A 114 4.64 1.93 -9.33
C ILE A 114 3.11 2.05 -9.34
N VAL A 115 2.47 1.75 -8.21
CA VAL A 115 1.01 1.87 -8.06
C VAL A 115 0.56 3.31 -8.27
N THR A 116 1.25 4.27 -7.66
CA THR A 116 0.91 5.69 -7.80
C THR A 116 0.95 6.13 -9.25
N GLN A 117 2.02 5.81 -9.98
CA GLN A 117 2.17 6.16 -11.40
C GLN A 117 1.07 5.55 -12.28
N ALA A 118 0.71 4.30 -12.02
CA ALA A 118 -0.34 3.61 -12.79
C ALA A 118 -1.75 4.19 -12.56
N PHE A 119 -2.05 4.64 -11.34
CA PHE A 119 -3.40 5.10 -10.98
C PHE A 119 -3.55 6.63 -10.94
N ALA A 120 -2.48 7.40 -10.88
CA ALA A 120 -2.54 8.87 -10.83
C ALA A 120 -3.34 9.51 -11.99
N PRO A 121 -3.25 9.03 -13.24
CA PRO A 121 -4.07 9.57 -14.34
C PRO A 121 -5.57 9.42 -14.06
N LEU A 122 -6.00 8.34 -13.41
CA LEU A 122 -7.41 8.09 -13.07
C LEU A 122 -7.91 9.01 -11.95
N LEU A 123 -7.00 9.55 -11.12
CA LEU A 123 -7.28 10.54 -10.09
C LEU A 123 -7.37 11.98 -10.65
N GLY A 124 -7.11 12.17 -11.93
CA GLY A 124 -7.09 13.45 -12.61
C GLY A 124 -5.69 14.07 -12.73
N ALA A 125 -4.62 13.36 -12.40
CA ALA A 125 -3.23 13.80 -12.61
C ALA A 125 -2.82 13.59 -14.08
N THR A 126 -3.50 14.28 -15.00
CA THR A 126 -3.20 14.28 -16.43
C THR A 126 -3.63 15.61 -17.05
N PRO A 127 -2.89 16.14 -18.04
CA PRO A 127 -3.27 17.39 -18.74
C PRO A 127 -4.68 17.32 -19.35
N ASP A 128 -5.07 16.15 -19.85
CA ASP A 128 -6.33 15.92 -20.56
C ASP A 128 -7.47 15.45 -19.65
N ALA A 129 -7.39 15.70 -18.34
CA ALA A 129 -8.42 15.27 -17.41
C ALA A 129 -9.79 15.85 -17.77
N LYS A 130 -10.71 15.00 -18.21
CA LYS A 130 -12.08 15.38 -18.61
C LYS A 130 -12.94 15.78 -17.42
N SER A 131 -12.71 15.18 -16.26
CA SER A 131 -13.44 15.50 -15.03
C SER A 131 -12.78 16.66 -14.29
N LYS A 132 -13.59 17.53 -13.70
CA LYS A 132 -13.16 18.56 -12.75
C LYS A 132 -12.97 18.00 -11.34
N GLU A 133 -13.52 16.83 -11.06
CA GLU A 133 -13.30 16.13 -9.79
C GLU A 133 -11.88 15.61 -9.74
N ARG A 134 -11.20 15.90 -8.64
CA ARG A 134 -9.84 15.43 -8.36
C ARG A 134 -9.88 14.41 -7.24
N GLY A 135 -9.13 13.34 -7.45
CA GLY A 135 -8.93 12.32 -6.44
C GLY A 135 -7.87 12.71 -5.42
N ARG A 136 -7.57 11.79 -4.54
CA ARG A 136 -6.51 11.93 -3.54
C ARG A 136 -5.77 10.63 -3.34
N ILE A 137 -4.53 10.73 -2.92
CA ILE A 137 -3.67 9.61 -2.62
C ILE A 137 -3.43 9.56 -1.11
N CYS A 138 -3.74 8.43 -0.48
CA CYS A 138 -3.39 8.17 0.91
C CYS A 138 -2.19 7.22 0.94
N MET A 139 -1.08 7.66 1.51
CA MET A 139 0.12 6.87 1.74
C MET A 139 0.12 6.36 3.17
N VAL A 140 -0.01 5.04 3.36
CA VAL A 140 -0.01 4.44 4.69
C VAL A 140 1.44 4.23 5.14
N SER A 141 1.92 5.20 5.91
CA SER A 141 3.22 5.16 6.59
C SER A 141 3.12 4.40 7.92
N SER A 142 3.77 4.87 8.95
CA SER A 142 3.78 4.34 10.31
C SER A 142 4.41 5.36 11.26
N VAL A 143 4.13 5.26 12.55
CA VAL A 143 4.96 5.91 13.58
C VAL A 143 6.43 5.48 13.47
N GLY A 144 6.70 4.26 12.93
CA GLY A 144 8.05 3.80 12.59
C GLY A 144 8.76 4.64 11.52
N GLY A 145 8.04 5.49 10.77
CA GLY A 145 8.61 6.52 9.90
C GLY A 145 9.04 7.80 10.63
N LYS A 146 8.70 7.93 11.93
CA LYS A 146 9.08 9.05 12.80
C LYS A 146 10.07 8.64 13.88
N VAL A 147 9.87 7.44 14.44
CA VAL A 147 10.72 6.89 15.51
C VAL A 147 11.13 5.47 15.13
N ALA A 148 12.43 5.26 14.95
CA ALA A 148 12.96 3.94 14.61
C ALA A 148 13.14 3.10 15.88
N SER A 149 12.55 1.90 15.89
CA SER A 149 12.74 0.92 16.96
C SER A 149 13.90 -0.04 16.63
N PRO A 150 14.64 -0.54 17.65
CA PRO A 150 15.59 -1.63 17.44
C PRO A 150 14.95 -2.79 16.66
N PHE A 151 15.74 -3.45 15.84
CA PHE A 151 15.36 -4.58 14.99
C PHE A 151 14.33 -4.29 13.88
N LEU A 152 13.73 -3.09 13.85
CA LEU A 152 12.84 -2.63 12.78
C LEU A 152 13.52 -1.66 11.81
N GLY A 153 14.85 -1.64 11.75
CA GLY A 153 15.63 -0.73 10.91
C GLY A 153 15.19 -0.68 9.45
N PRO A 154 15.05 -1.82 8.72
CA PRO A 154 14.59 -1.83 7.34
C PRO A 154 13.18 -1.27 7.17
N TYR A 155 12.27 -1.63 8.08
CA TYR A 155 10.90 -1.13 8.08
C TYR A 155 10.86 0.38 8.28
N SER A 156 11.54 0.88 9.33
CA SER A 156 11.60 2.32 9.62
C SER A 156 12.23 3.10 8.46
N ALA A 157 13.34 2.62 7.90
CA ALA A 157 13.97 3.24 6.73
C ALA A 157 12.99 3.33 5.54
N SER A 158 12.22 2.25 5.27
CA SER A 158 11.23 2.26 4.20
C SER A 158 10.10 3.25 4.45
N LYS A 159 9.66 3.41 5.71
CA LYS A 159 8.58 4.35 6.05
C LYS A 159 9.05 5.81 6.03
N VAL A 160 10.28 6.10 6.46
CA VAL A 160 10.90 7.43 6.27
C VAL A 160 11.03 7.77 4.79
N ALA A 161 11.52 6.83 3.97
CA ALA A 161 11.63 7.02 2.52
C ALA A 161 10.26 7.26 1.86
N LEU A 162 9.23 6.49 2.27
CA LEU A 162 7.86 6.67 1.78
C LEU A 162 7.30 8.06 2.12
N GLU A 163 7.59 8.59 3.31
CA GLU A 163 7.15 9.93 3.69
C GLU A 163 7.85 11.02 2.85
N GLY A 164 9.17 10.90 2.64
CA GLY A 164 9.89 11.82 1.75
C GLY A 164 9.35 11.81 0.32
N LEU A 165 9.09 10.60 -0.22
CA LEU A 165 8.45 10.43 -1.52
C LEU A 165 7.06 11.09 -1.56
N SER A 166 6.27 10.90 -0.51
CA SER A 166 4.92 11.45 -0.41
C SER A 166 4.90 12.98 -0.36
N GLU A 167 5.85 13.59 0.35
CA GLU A 167 5.99 15.05 0.41
C GLU A 167 6.41 15.65 -0.93
N SER A 168 7.28 14.98 -1.70
CA SER A 168 7.61 15.40 -3.07
C SER A 168 6.38 15.32 -3.98
N LEU A 169 5.74 14.15 -4.02
CA LEU A 169 4.52 13.94 -4.80
C LEU A 169 3.42 14.96 -4.47
N ARG A 170 3.24 15.28 -3.19
CA ARG A 170 2.23 16.27 -2.76
C ARG A 170 2.44 17.64 -3.42
N ARG A 171 3.69 18.06 -3.57
CA ARG A 171 4.03 19.34 -4.21
C ARG A 171 3.95 19.26 -5.73
N GLU A 172 4.41 18.16 -6.31
CA GLU A 172 4.36 17.94 -7.77
C GLU A 172 2.91 17.84 -8.29
N LEU A 173 2.01 17.20 -7.53
CA LEU A 173 0.62 16.98 -7.92
C LEU A 173 -0.30 18.18 -7.68
N LEU A 174 0.20 19.26 -7.05
CA LEU A 174 -0.55 20.52 -6.88
C LEU A 174 -1.04 21.08 -8.23
N ILE A 175 -0.25 20.97 -9.29
CA ILE A 175 -0.62 21.44 -10.63
C ILE A 175 -1.86 20.75 -11.20
N TYR A 176 -2.15 19.54 -10.71
CA TYR A 176 -3.32 18.74 -11.08
C TYR A 176 -4.45 18.84 -10.07
N GLY A 177 -4.22 19.46 -8.91
CA GLY A 177 -5.20 19.52 -7.81
C GLY A 177 -5.44 18.17 -7.12
N VAL A 178 -4.48 17.23 -7.21
CA VAL A 178 -4.54 15.92 -6.55
C VAL A 178 -3.82 16.00 -5.22
N ASP A 179 -4.55 15.73 -4.12
CA ASP A 179 -3.99 15.74 -2.78
C ASP A 179 -3.21 14.46 -2.49
N VAL A 180 -2.10 14.58 -1.76
CA VAL A 180 -1.37 13.44 -1.18
C VAL A 180 -1.37 13.57 0.34
N ILE A 181 -1.86 12.53 1.02
CA ILE A 181 -2.09 12.50 2.47
C ILE A 181 -1.27 11.34 3.04
N ILE A 182 -0.44 11.65 4.05
CA ILE A 182 0.31 10.64 4.80
C ILE A 182 -0.52 10.25 6.03
N ILE A 183 -0.75 8.95 6.20
CA ILE A 183 -1.37 8.39 7.40
C ILE A 183 -0.30 7.56 8.09
N ALA A 184 0.03 7.90 9.34
CA ALA A 184 1.05 7.23 10.14
C ALA A 184 0.43 6.50 11.34
N PRO A 185 -0.09 5.29 11.14
CA PRO A 185 -0.68 4.51 12.23
C PRO A 185 0.35 4.17 13.32
N GLY A 186 -0.11 4.05 14.55
CA GLY A 186 0.64 3.44 15.65
C GLY A 186 0.64 1.92 15.58
N ALA A 187 0.79 1.28 16.72
CA ALA A 187 0.70 -0.18 16.84
C ALA A 187 -0.76 -0.63 16.67
N ILE A 188 -1.08 -1.10 15.47
CA ILE A 188 -2.38 -1.70 15.15
C ILE A 188 -2.22 -3.22 15.11
N ALA A 189 -3.11 -3.93 15.83
CA ALA A 189 -3.15 -5.39 15.82
C ALA A 189 -3.51 -5.90 14.40
N THR A 190 -2.51 -6.34 13.65
CA THR A 190 -2.66 -6.81 12.27
C THR A 190 -1.70 -7.95 12.00
N PRO A 191 -1.99 -8.84 11.06
CA PRO A 191 -1.12 -9.97 10.69
C PRO A 191 0.27 -9.61 10.16
N ILE A 192 0.60 -8.33 10.01
CA ILE A 192 1.95 -7.89 9.63
C ILE A 192 2.96 -8.25 10.73
N TRP A 193 2.56 -8.15 11.98
CA TRP A 193 3.38 -8.46 13.14
C TRP A 193 3.48 -9.97 13.35
N ASP A 194 2.38 -10.71 13.22
CA ASP A 194 2.39 -12.18 13.30
C ASP A 194 3.36 -12.80 12.28
N LYS A 195 3.44 -12.23 11.09
CA LYS A 195 4.40 -12.66 10.06
C LYS A 195 5.84 -12.28 10.40
N ALA A 196 6.04 -11.16 11.08
CA ALA A 196 7.35 -10.74 11.54
C ALA A 196 7.83 -11.65 12.70
N ASP A 197 6.95 -12.00 13.62
CA ASP A 197 7.23 -12.91 14.75
C ASP A 197 7.50 -14.34 14.30
N ALA A 198 6.95 -14.77 13.15
CA ALA A 198 7.17 -16.09 12.58
C ALA A 198 8.51 -16.23 11.83
N LEU A 199 9.34 -15.18 11.78
CA LEU A 199 10.66 -15.26 11.14
C LEU A 199 11.61 -16.16 11.94
N ASP A 200 12.38 -16.98 11.21
CA ASP A 200 13.42 -17.80 11.81
C ASP A 200 14.56 -16.91 12.34
N VAL A 201 14.65 -16.83 13.66
CA VAL A 201 15.69 -16.08 14.38
C VAL A 201 16.90 -16.95 14.73
N SER A 202 16.89 -18.26 14.43
CA SER A 202 17.99 -19.19 14.72
C SER A 202 19.31 -18.74 14.11
N ARG A 203 19.27 -18.06 12.98
CA ARG A 203 20.43 -17.45 12.33
C ARG A 203 21.17 -16.41 13.19
N TYR A 204 20.54 -15.90 14.23
CA TYR A 204 21.14 -14.95 15.17
C TYR A 204 21.67 -15.61 16.44
N ALA A 205 21.55 -16.95 16.58
CA ALA A 205 21.94 -17.68 17.78
C ALA A 205 23.42 -17.52 18.17
N ASN A 206 24.29 -17.27 17.20
CA ASN A 206 25.72 -17.05 17.41
C ASN A 206 26.11 -15.55 17.42
N THR A 207 25.15 -14.68 17.65
CA THR A 207 25.36 -13.22 17.75
C THR A 207 25.04 -12.73 19.17
N PRO A 208 25.46 -11.51 19.56
CA PRO A 208 25.02 -10.88 20.82
C PRO A 208 23.49 -10.74 20.96
N TYR A 209 22.72 -10.90 19.88
CA TYR A 209 21.27 -10.72 19.81
C TYR A 209 20.48 -12.01 20.01
N LYS A 210 21.10 -13.12 20.40
CA LYS A 210 20.45 -14.43 20.59
C LYS A 210 19.30 -14.45 21.61
N THR A 211 19.22 -13.46 22.47
CA THR A 211 18.23 -13.35 23.56
C THR A 211 17.39 -12.08 23.47
N SER A 212 17.40 -11.38 22.35
CA SER A 212 16.74 -10.10 22.15
C SER A 212 15.38 -10.27 21.52
#